data_f530f42f22224a82a5afa07376804a7e
#
_entry.id   f530f42f22224a82a5afa07376804a7e
#
_cell.length_a   1.000
_cell.length_b   1.000
_cell.length_c   1.000
_cell.angle_alpha   90.00
_cell.angle_beta   90.00
_cell.angle_gamma   90.00
#
_symmetry.space_group_name_H-M   'P 1'
#
loop_
_entity.id
_entity.type
_entity.pdbx_description
1 polymer ?
#
loop_
_entity_poly.entity_id
_entity_poly.type
_entity_poly.pdbx_seq_one_letter_code
_entity_poly.pdbx_strand_id
1 'polypeptide(L)'
;MNGFWQTLRREFDGQQRLAALLVDLVWALIAVCIISLVARVLRNVVRRGMTRARVPHNVVQLASNGVTLVSVIVMIAVLLSIFGVPSTAVVTAFSLATAGIALSFQEVLKNLIAGIYLLVEHPFTVGDHVRVRDVEGAVEAVNVRTTALRTNEGTIVMVPNNIIFTDIVQNRTVSGVRHGALTLANLAGDPDAISTQALDALKPLQLLSVPAPQTQLLSVKDGTAEMQIEFWYDNAYPDLNLRAIAALRAAFPEAAISSAKAA
;
A
#
# COMPACT_ATOMS: atom_id res chain seq x y z
N MET A 1 8.35 75.83 28.38
CA MET A 1 8.71 75.70 26.94
C MET A 1 8.80 74.26 26.46
N ASN A 2 9.05 73.23 27.31
CA ASN A 2 9.19 71.83 26.88
C ASN A 2 7.88 71.13 26.53
N GLY A 3 6.73 71.54 27.05
CA GLY A 3 5.43 70.91 26.79
C GLY A 3 4.88 71.16 25.38
N PHE A 4 5.09 72.35 24.84
CA PHE A 4 4.61 72.74 23.51
C PHE A 4 5.29 71.91 22.37
N TRP A 5 6.60 71.71 22.48
CA TRP A 5 7.33 70.91 21.53
C TRP A 5 7.00 69.40 21.62
N GLN A 6 6.64 68.93 22.81
CA GLN A 6 6.20 67.55 22.98
C GLN A 6 4.81 67.28 22.40
N THR A 7 3.89 68.25 22.52
CA THR A 7 2.53 68.15 21.91
C THR A 7 2.63 68.23 20.38
N LEU A 8 3.41 69.16 19.83
CA LEU A 8 3.61 69.23 18.39
C LEU A 8 4.27 67.96 17.82
N ARG A 9 5.26 67.36 18.46
CA ARG A 9 5.81 66.07 18.04
C ARG A 9 4.77 64.95 18.06
N ARG A 10 3.93 64.87 19.06
CA ARG A 10 2.87 63.86 19.13
C ARG A 10 1.79 64.01 18.03
N GLU A 11 1.45 65.24 17.66
CA GLU A 11 0.56 65.50 16.54
C GLU A 11 1.19 65.14 15.19
N PHE A 12 2.45 65.53 14.98
CA PHE A 12 3.19 65.13 13.74
C PHE A 12 3.38 63.63 13.65
N ASP A 13 3.74 62.92 14.74
CA ASP A 13 3.85 61.47 14.79
C ASP A 13 2.50 60.79 14.55
N GLY A 14 1.42 61.38 15.03
CA GLY A 14 0.04 60.90 14.79
C GLY A 14 -0.40 61.00 13.32
N GLN A 15 -0.10 62.14 12.66
CA GLN A 15 -0.39 62.31 11.24
C GLN A 15 0.41 61.38 10.34
N GLN A 16 1.72 61.18 10.65
CA GLN A 16 2.54 60.23 9.92
C GLN A 16 2.06 58.78 10.06
N ARG A 17 1.63 58.38 11.25
CA ARG A 17 1.03 57.05 11.49
C ARG A 17 -0.25 56.85 10.72
N LEU A 18 -1.15 57.84 10.69
CA LEU A 18 -2.39 57.77 9.91
C LEU A 18 -2.10 57.67 8.40
N ALA A 19 -1.13 58.44 7.90
CA ALA A 19 -0.73 58.38 6.51
C ALA A 19 -0.13 56.97 6.15
N ALA A 20 0.70 56.41 7.01
CA ALA A 20 1.24 55.05 6.85
C ALA A 20 0.10 54.00 6.82
N LEU A 21 -0.84 54.04 7.76
CA LEU A 21 -1.97 53.12 7.80
C LEU A 21 -2.87 53.23 6.54
N LEU A 22 -3.06 54.43 6.01
CA LEU A 22 -3.83 54.62 4.77
C LEU A 22 -3.09 53.99 3.56
N VAL A 23 -1.77 54.14 3.51
CA VAL A 23 -0.95 53.51 2.47
C VAL A 23 -1.01 51.98 2.59
N ASP A 24 -0.86 51.42 3.78
CA ASP A 24 -0.96 49.96 4.03
C ASP A 24 -2.34 49.44 3.66
N LEU A 25 -3.41 50.19 3.99
CA LEU A 25 -4.78 49.84 3.61
C LEU A 25 -4.97 49.80 2.07
N VAL A 26 -4.40 50.78 1.37
CA VAL A 26 -4.44 50.80 -0.12
C VAL A 26 -3.72 49.58 -0.70
N TRP A 27 -2.51 49.29 -0.18
CA TRP A 27 -1.76 48.10 -0.61
C TRP A 27 -2.51 46.80 -0.29
N ALA A 28 -3.12 46.70 0.87
CA ALA A 28 -3.94 45.55 1.26
C ALA A 28 -5.14 45.37 0.30
N LEU A 29 -5.80 46.43 -0.07
CA LEU A 29 -6.94 46.41 -0.98
C LEU A 29 -6.52 45.99 -2.41
N ILE A 30 -5.39 46.49 -2.89
CA ILE A 30 -4.80 46.10 -4.16
C ILE A 30 -4.43 44.61 -4.13
N ALA A 31 -3.76 44.14 -3.05
CA ALA A 31 -3.39 42.74 -2.89
C ALA A 31 -4.63 41.82 -2.89
N VAL A 32 -5.68 42.16 -2.14
CA VAL A 32 -6.94 41.41 -2.11
C VAL A 32 -7.57 41.34 -3.50
N CYS A 33 -7.59 42.47 -4.25
CA CYS A 33 -8.12 42.50 -5.62
C CYS A 33 -7.33 41.59 -6.55
N ILE A 34 -6.00 41.71 -6.54
CA ILE A 34 -5.13 40.90 -7.41
C ILE A 34 -5.26 39.41 -7.09
N ILE A 35 -5.13 39.03 -5.81
CA ILE A 35 -5.21 37.63 -5.40
C ILE A 35 -6.61 37.04 -5.70
N SER A 36 -7.67 37.80 -5.47
CA SER A 36 -9.03 37.38 -5.80
C SER A 36 -9.26 37.20 -7.31
N LEU A 37 -8.65 38.07 -8.13
CA LEU A 37 -8.71 37.94 -9.58
C LEU A 37 -7.97 36.71 -10.06
N VAL A 38 -6.72 36.51 -9.59
CA VAL A 38 -5.92 35.32 -9.92
C VAL A 38 -6.63 34.04 -9.47
N ALA A 39 -7.17 34.01 -8.25
CA ALA A 39 -7.94 32.89 -7.71
C ALA A 39 -9.16 32.56 -8.60
N ARG A 40 -9.87 33.62 -9.07
CA ARG A 40 -11.03 33.45 -9.96
C ARG A 40 -10.62 32.88 -11.32
N VAL A 41 -9.55 33.39 -11.89
CA VAL A 41 -9.02 32.89 -13.17
C VAL A 41 -8.58 31.42 -13.02
N LEU A 42 -7.76 31.12 -12.02
CA LEU A 42 -7.26 29.77 -11.76
C LEU A 42 -8.40 28.76 -11.54
N ARG A 43 -9.40 29.14 -10.73
CA ARG A 43 -10.60 28.33 -10.52
C ARG A 43 -11.35 28.05 -11.81
N ASN A 44 -11.49 29.06 -12.67
CA ASN A 44 -12.16 28.90 -13.96
C ASN A 44 -11.38 27.99 -14.91
N VAL A 45 -10.04 28.09 -14.92
CA VAL A 45 -9.17 27.23 -15.73
C VAL A 45 -9.29 25.78 -15.27
N VAL A 46 -9.16 25.52 -13.96
CA VAL A 46 -9.30 24.18 -13.37
C VAL A 46 -10.69 23.61 -13.67
N ARG A 47 -11.76 24.38 -13.42
CA ARG A 47 -13.13 23.95 -13.68
C ARG A 47 -13.36 23.61 -15.15
N ARG A 48 -12.90 24.46 -16.08
CA ARG A 48 -13.06 24.23 -17.54
C ARG A 48 -12.25 23.01 -17.99
N GLY A 49 -11.02 22.85 -17.52
CA GLY A 49 -10.17 21.69 -17.84
C GLY A 49 -10.81 20.38 -17.40
N MET A 50 -11.25 20.32 -16.15
CA MET A 50 -11.85 19.10 -15.57
C MET A 50 -13.22 18.76 -16.17
N THR A 51 -14.04 19.76 -16.50
CA THR A 51 -15.34 19.52 -17.14
C THR A 51 -15.17 19.00 -18.59
N ARG A 52 -14.14 19.46 -19.32
CA ARG A 52 -13.79 18.89 -20.63
C ARG A 52 -13.34 17.43 -20.55
N ALA A 53 -12.63 17.07 -19.49
CA ALA A 53 -12.19 15.70 -19.22
C ALA A 53 -13.31 14.78 -18.67
N ARG A 54 -14.57 15.26 -18.61
CA ARG A 54 -15.74 14.54 -18.09
C ARG A 54 -15.56 14.03 -16.64
N VAL A 55 -14.80 14.76 -15.84
CA VAL A 55 -14.58 14.43 -14.42
C VAL A 55 -15.89 14.61 -13.63
N PRO A 56 -16.22 13.73 -12.69
CA PRO A 56 -17.43 13.84 -11.86
C PRO A 56 -17.53 15.21 -11.17
N HIS A 57 -18.73 15.75 -11.07
CA HIS A 57 -18.98 17.10 -10.54
C HIS A 57 -18.41 17.31 -9.13
N ASN A 58 -18.51 16.30 -8.27
CA ASN A 58 -17.98 16.35 -6.90
C ASN A 58 -16.45 16.59 -6.86
N VAL A 59 -15.71 15.97 -7.80
CA VAL A 59 -14.25 16.14 -7.90
C VAL A 59 -13.89 17.54 -8.41
N VAL A 60 -14.65 18.06 -9.39
CA VAL A 60 -14.49 19.43 -9.88
C VAL A 60 -14.75 20.46 -8.77
N GLN A 61 -15.76 20.22 -7.93
CA GLN A 61 -16.07 21.08 -6.80
C GLN A 61 -14.98 21.02 -5.74
N LEU A 62 -14.48 19.83 -5.41
CA LEU A 62 -13.38 19.64 -4.46
C LEU A 62 -12.12 20.38 -4.92
N ALA A 63 -11.72 20.22 -6.19
CA ALA A 63 -10.58 20.92 -6.76
C ALA A 63 -10.75 22.45 -6.75
N SER A 64 -11.96 22.94 -7.06
CA SER A 64 -12.29 24.37 -7.01
C SER A 64 -12.22 24.95 -5.59
N ASN A 65 -12.66 24.18 -4.61
CA ASN A 65 -12.56 24.54 -3.20
C ASN A 65 -11.09 24.55 -2.72
N GLY A 66 -10.29 23.60 -3.18
CA GLY A 66 -8.84 23.57 -2.93
C GLY A 66 -8.13 24.83 -3.43
N VAL A 67 -8.42 25.27 -4.65
CA VAL A 67 -7.89 26.53 -5.21
C VAL A 67 -8.31 27.73 -4.33
N THR A 68 -9.56 27.75 -3.86
CA THR A 68 -10.06 28.83 -3.00
C THR A 68 -9.32 28.82 -1.65
N LEU A 69 -9.16 27.64 -1.03
CA LEU A 69 -8.46 27.50 0.25
C LEU A 69 -7.01 28.01 0.16
N VAL A 70 -6.27 27.57 -0.86
CA VAL A 70 -4.88 28.02 -1.09
C VAL A 70 -4.83 29.54 -1.31
N SER A 71 -5.77 30.10 -2.08
CA SER A 71 -5.82 31.54 -2.35
C SER A 71 -6.10 32.33 -1.07
N VAL A 72 -6.97 31.84 -0.19
CA VAL A 72 -7.24 32.47 1.14
C VAL A 72 -6.00 32.43 2.02
N ILE A 73 -5.28 31.31 2.04
CA ILE A 73 -4.05 31.15 2.80
C ILE A 73 -3.00 32.18 2.33
N VAL A 74 -2.77 32.28 1.01
CA VAL A 74 -1.84 33.25 0.41
C VAL A 74 -2.28 34.67 0.73
N MET A 75 -3.57 34.97 0.66
CA MET A 75 -4.12 36.28 0.98
C MET A 75 -3.83 36.67 2.44
N ILE A 76 -4.06 35.76 3.39
CA ILE A 76 -3.76 35.99 4.80
C ILE A 76 -2.27 36.27 4.99
N ALA A 77 -1.38 35.49 4.35
CA ALA A 77 0.06 35.68 4.45
C ALA A 77 0.50 37.06 3.96
N VAL A 78 -0.03 37.50 2.81
CA VAL A 78 0.29 38.81 2.22
C VAL A 78 -0.26 39.94 3.11
N LEU A 79 -1.48 39.84 3.60
CA LEU A 79 -2.04 40.85 4.51
C LEU A 79 -1.24 40.97 5.81
N LEU A 80 -0.86 39.86 6.43
CA LEU A 80 -0.01 39.88 7.63
C LEU A 80 1.32 40.59 7.37
N SER A 81 1.92 40.35 6.19
CA SER A 81 3.17 41.02 5.80
C SER A 81 3.00 42.52 5.61
N ILE A 82 1.89 42.97 4.99
CA ILE A 82 1.57 44.41 4.79
C ILE A 82 1.38 45.10 6.14
N PHE A 83 0.72 44.45 7.11
CA PHE A 83 0.50 44.98 8.45
C PHE A 83 1.69 44.84 9.39
N GLY A 84 2.89 44.60 8.86
CA GLY A 84 4.16 44.64 9.59
C GLY A 84 4.44 43.40 10.44
N VAL A 85 3.74 42.30 10.25
CA VAL A 85 4.12 41.01 10.85
C VAL A 85 5.45 40.57 10.22
N PRO A 86 6.49 40.25 11.01
CA PRO A 86 7.75 39.82 10.47
C PRO A 86 7.62 38.64 9.53
N SER A 87 8.17 38.73 8.34
CA SER A 87 8.09 37.67 7.34
C SER A 87 8.57 36.32 7.86
N THR A 88 9.56 36.31 8.75
CA THR A 88 10.04 35.10 9.44
C THR A 88 8.94 34.41 10.26
N ALA A 89 8.12 35.16 11.00
CA ALA A 89 7.01 34.62 11.77
C ALA A 89 5.93 34.01 10.86
N VAL A 90 5.62 34.69 9.76
CA VAL A 90 4.66 34.20 8.75
C VAL A 90 5.18 32.90 8.13
N VAL A 91 6.44 32.89 7.64
CA VAL A 91 7.06 31.70 7.04
C VAL A 91 7.12 30.54 8.03
N THR A 92 7.49 30.80 9.30
CA THR A 92 7.54 29.75 10.32
C THR A 92 6.15 29.14 10.58
N ALA A 93 5.13 29.99 10.73
CA ALA A 93 3.76 29.50 10.95
C ALA A 93 3.26 28.65 9.77
N PHE A 94 3.49 29.09 8.54
CA PHE A 94 3.10 28.33 7.34
C PHE A 94 3.92 27.05 7.17
N SER A 95 5.20 27.05 7.51
CA SER A 95 6.04 25.85 7.48
C SER A 95 5.52 24.77 8.45
N LEU A 96 5.17 25.18 9.68
CA LEU A 96 4.57 24.26 10.66
C LEU A 96 3.20 23.72 10.20
N ALA A 97 2.35 24.58 9.66
CA ALA A 97 1.05 24.17 9.14
C ALA A 97 1.23 23.20 7.95
N THR A 98 2.14 23.48 7.04
CA THR A 98 2.45 22.63 5.88
C THR A 98 3.01 21.28 6.33
N ALA A 99 3.91 21.25 7.32
CA ALA A 99 4.43 20.02 7.89
C ALA A 99 3.31 19.17 8.52
N GLY A 100 2.40 19.78 9.26
CA GLY A 100 1.24 19.09 9.83
C GLY A 100 0.33 18.48 8.76
N ILE A 101 0.06 19.21 7.68
CA ILE A 101 -0.70 18.72 6.53
C ILE A 101 0.06 17.57 5.85
N ALA A 102 1.35 17.71 5.60
CA ALA A 102 2.18 16.68 4.96
C ALA A 102 2.16 15.37 5.76
N LEU A 103 2.29 15.45 7.09
CA LEU A 103 2.19 14.28 7.96
C LEU A 103 0.79 13.62 7.90
N SER A 104 -0.27 14.42 7.81
CA SER A 104 -1.64 13.92 7.69
C SER A 104 -1.88 13.17 6.38
N PHE A 105 -1.21 13.57 5.29
CA PHE A 105 -1.30 12.92 3.97
C PHE A 105 -0.26 11.83 3.74
N GLN A 106 0.65 11.62 4.66
CA GLN A 106 1.79 10.70 4.49
C GLN A 106 1.36 9.30 4.07
N GLU A 107 0.32 8.74 4.71
CA GLU A 107 -0.15 7.39 4.42
C GLU A 107 -0.77 7.28 3.02
N VAL A 108 -1.50 8.31 2.60
CA VAL A 108 -2.06 8.36 1.24
C VAL A 108 -0.94 8.39 0.20
N LEU A 109 0.07 9.23 0.40
CA LEU A 109 1.22 9.33 -0.49
C LEU A 109 2.02 8.04 -0.57
N LYS A 110 2.27 7.36 0.56
CA LYS A 110 2.94 6.06 0.57
C LYS A 110 2.21 5.04 -0.30
N ASN A 111 0.89 4.95 -0.18
CA ASN A 111 0.10 4.02 -0.98
C ASN A 111 0.09 4.37 -2.48
N LEU A 112 0.08 5.66 -2.83
CA LEU A 112 0.17 6.11 -4.23
C LEU A 112 1.53 5.74 -4.84
N ILE A 113 2.63 6.06 -4.13
CA ILE A 113 3.99 5.76 -4.58
C ILE A 113 4.18 4.25 -4.71
N ALA A 114 3.75 3.48 -3.72
CA ALA A 114 3.79 2.02 -3.78
C ALA A 114 2.99 1.46 -4.96
N GLY A 115 1.81 2.01 -5.25
CA GLY A 115 1.00 1.60 -6.40
C GLY A 115 1.70 1.86 -7.74
N ILE A 116 2.35 3.02 -7.88
CA ILE A 116 3.15 3.33 -9.08
C ILE A 116 4.33 2.35 -9.20
N TYR A 117 5.00 2.04 -8.09
CA TYR A 117 6.13 1.11 -8.06
C TYR A 117 5.71 -0.30 -8.48
N LEU A 118 4.60 -0.81 -7.93
CA LEU A 118 4.03 -2.11 -8.32
C LEU A 118 3.69 -2.19 -9.81
N LEU A 119 3.20 -1.07 -10.39
CA LEU A 119 2.89 -0.97 -11.82
C LEU A 119 4.13 -0.87 -12.72
N VAL A 120 5.28 -0.45 -12.20
CA VAL A 120 6.54 -0.34 -12.95
C VAL A 120 7.39 -1.60 -12.81
N GLU A 121 7.53 -2.14 -11.59
CA GLU A 121 8.36 -3.33 -11.34
C GLU A 121 7.67 -4.64 -11.69
N HIS A 122 6.33 -4.69 -11.67
CA HIS A 122 5.53 -5.89 -11.94
C HIS A 122 6.00 -7.12 -11.14
N PRO A 123 6.13 -7.07 -9.81
CA PRO A 123 6.55 -8.24 -9.01
C PRO A 123 5.54 -9.39 -9.11
N PHE A 124 4.33 -9.09 -9.55
CA PHE A 124 3.26 -10.00 -9.93
C PHE A 124 2.38 -9.34 -11.00
N THR A 125 1.61 -10.15 -11.70
CA THR A 125 0.66 -9.70 -12.74
C THR A 125 -0.77 -10.03 -12.35
N VAL A 126 -1.75 -9.40 -13.04
CA VAL A 126 -3.16 -9.75 -12.87
C VAL A 126 -3.37 -11.22 -13.26
N GLY A 127 -3.99 -11.98 -12.38
CA GLY A 127 -4.17 -13.42 -12.48
C GLY A 127 -3.20 -14.24 -11.64
N ASP A 128 -2.08 -13.66 -11.18
CA ASP A 128 -1.16 -14.37 -10.29
C ASP A 128 -1.79 -14.64 -8.92
N HIS A 129 -1.48 -15.79 -8.35
CA HIS A 129 -1.90 -16.17 -7.01
C HIS A 129 -0.83 -15.73 -6.01
N VAL A 130 -1.15 -14.74 -5.19
CA VAL A 130 -0.21 -14.15 -4.24
C VAL A 130 -0.72 -14.27 -2.81
N ARG A 131 0.23 -14.37 -1.89
CA ARG A 131 -0.03 -14.30 -0.45
C ARG A 131 0.73 -13.11 0.13
N VAL A 132 -0.02 -12.26 0.84
CA VAL A 132 0.49 -11.09 1.54
C VAL A 132 -0.06 -11.12 2.96
N ARG A 133 0.79 -11.30 3.96
CA ARG A 133 0.36 -11.55 5.36
C ARG A 133 -0.62 -12.73 5.45
N ASP A 134 -1.81 -12.47 5.97
CA ASP A 134 -2.87 -13.45 6.17
C ASP A 134 -3.85 -13.54 5.00
N VAL A 135 -3.64 -12.72 3.95
CA VAL A 135 -4.51 -12.69 2.76
C VAL A 135 -3.83 -13.44 1.63
N GLU A 136 -4.55 -14.44 1.09
CA GLU A 136 -4.13 -15.20 -0.07
C GLU A 136 -5.23 -15.18 -1.14
N GLY A 137 -4.84 -14.92 -2.39
CA GLY A 137 -5.81 -14.87 -3.49
C GLY A 137 -5.19 -14.51 -4.83
N ALA A 138 -5.98 -14.58 -5.87
CA ALA A 138 -5.60 -14.14 -7.22
C ALA A 138 -5.67 -12.63 -7.34
N VAL A 139 -4.65 -12.03 -7.93
CA VAL A 139 -4.61 -10.59 -8.22
C VAL A 139 -5.66 -10.27 -9.28
N GLU A 140 -6.66 -9.48 -8.92
CA GLU A 140 -7.73 -9.07 -9.84
C GLU A 140 -7.42 -7.72 -10.51
N ALA A 141 -6.90 -6.78 -9.74
CA ALA A 141 -6.51 -5.47 -10.26
C ALA A 141 -5.51 -4.78 -9.33
N VAL A 142 -4.57 -4.06 -9.91
CA VAL A 142 -3.71 -3.11 -9.19
C VAL A 142 -4.23 -1.70 -9.45
N ASN A 143 -4.86 -1.10 -8.44
CA ASN A 143 -5.38 0.25 -8.49
C ASN A 143 -4.34 1.25 -7.96
N VAL A 144 -4.64 2.54 -8.07
CA VAL A 144 -3.73 3.64 -7.68
C VAL A 144 -3.23 3.54 -6.23
N ARG A 145 -4.08 3.12 -5.28
CA ARG A 145 -3.73 3.03 -3.85
C ARG A 145 -3.93 1.66 -3.20
N THR A 146 -4.61 0.74 -3.90
CA THR A 146 -4.95 -0.59 -3.39
C THR A 146 -4.82 -1.63 -4.49
N THR A 147 -4.43 -2.83 -4.13
CA THR A 147 -4.50 -4.01 -5.00
C THR A 147 -5.68 -4.87 -4.56
N ALA A 148 -6.51 -5.28 -5.51
CA ALA A 148 -7.65 -6.18 -5.28
C ALA A 148 -7.19 -7.63 -5.41
N LEU A 149 -7.39 -8.42 -4.37
CA LEU A 149 -7.13 -9.86 -4.36
C LEU A 149 -8.46 -10.61 -4.23
N ARG A 150 -8.70 -11.59 -5.10
CA ARG A 150 -9.84 -12.51 -5.00
C ARG A 150 -9.41 -13.77 -4.26
N THR A 151 -9.95 -13.97 -3.06
CA THR A 151 -9.69 -15.18 -2.25
C THR A 151 -10.31 -16.42 -2.89
N ASN A 152 -9.90 -17.60 -2.43
CA ASN A 152 -10.47 -18.89 -2.87
C ASN A 152 -11.96 -19.01 -2.56
N GLU A 153 -12.47 -18.25 -1.57
CA GLU A 153 -13.89 -18.17 -1.21
C GLU A 153 -14.69 -17.23 -2.13
N GLY A 154 -14.02 -16.57 -3.11
CA GLY A 154 -14.62 -15.62 -4.04
C GLY A 154 -14.72 -14.19 -3.50
N THR A 155 -14.27 -13.92 -2.27
CA THR A 155 -14.29 -12.58 -1.67
C THR A 155 -13.20 -11.71 -2.27
N ILE A 156 -13.53 -10.45 -2.58
CA ILE A 156 -12.53 -9.45 -3.01
C ILE A 156 -12.02 -8.71 -1.80
N VAL A 157 -10.72 -8.82 -1.54
CA VAL A 157 -10.01 -8.11 -0.47
C VAL A 157 -9.18 -6.99 -1.07
N MET A 158 -9.40 -5.76 -0.59
CA MET A 158 -8.64 -4.59 -1.01
C MET A 158 -7.45 -4.39 -0.08
N VAL A 159 -6.26 -4.72 -0.55
CA VAL A 159 -5.01 -4.56 0.20
C VAL A 159 -4.36 -3.22 -0.16
N PRO A 160 -4.03 -2.36 0.84
CA PRO A 160 -3.27 -1.13 0.58
C PRO A 160 -1.92 -1.41 -0.08
N ASN A 161 -1.58 -0.68 -1.14
CA ASN A 161 -0.36 -0.93 -1.92
C ASN A 161 0.92 -0.81 -1.08
N ASN A 162 0.92 0.08 -0.09
CA ASN A 162 2.06 0.22 0.82
C ASN A 162 2.34 -1.07 1.62
N ILE A 163 1.30 -1.83 2.00
CA ILE A 163 1.47 -3.13 2.68
C ILE A 163 2.16 -4.11 1.74
N ILE A 164 1.68 -4.21 0.50
CA ILE A 164 2.27 -5.12 -0.50
C ILE A 164 3.73 -4.75 -0.79
N PHE A 165 4.03 -3.45 -0.86
CA PHE A 165 5.37 -2.96 -1.16
C PHE A 165 6.38 -3.19 -0.02
N THR A 166 5.94 -3.12 1.23
CA THR A 166 6.82 -3.22 2.41
C THR A 166 6.92 -4.61 3.00
N ASP A 167 5.95 -5.46 2.75
CA ASP A 167 5.88 -6.81 3.30
C ASP A 167 6.38 -7.87 2.32
N ILE A 168 6.55 -9.09 2.84
CA ILE A 168 6.93 -10.24 2.04
C ILE A 168 5.73 -10.66 1.18
N VAL A 169 5.90 -10.65 -0.14
CA VAL A 169 4.93 -11.18 -1.10
C VAL A 169 5.39 -12.55 -1.58
N GLN A 170 4.56 -13.54 -1.38
CA GLN A 170 4.78 -14.89 -1.94
C GLN A 170 3.95 -15.02 -3.22
N ASN A 171 4.59 -15.05 -4.38
CA ASN A 171 3.93 -15.33 -5.64
C ASN A 171 4.00 -16.83 -5.93
N ARG A 172 2.84 -17.50 -5.82
CA ARG A 172 2.74 -18.95 -6.03
C ARG A 172 2.59 -19.34 -7.49
N THR A 173 2.26 -18.41 -8.36
CA THR A 173 2.10 -18.66 -9.80
C THR A 173 3.46 -18.69 -10.50
N VAL A 174 4.33 -17.74 -10.19
CA VAL A 174 5.64 -17.60 -10.83
C VAL A 174 6.61 -18.70 -10.39
N SER A 175 6.45 -19.24 -9.17
CA SER A 175 7.34 -20.32 -8.71
C SER A 175 7.24 -21.58 -9.57
N GLY A 176 6.13 -21.78 -10.28
CA GLY A 176 5.90 -22.97 -11.10
C GLY A 176 5.91 -24.29 -10.34
N VAL A 177 6.25 -24.26 -9.05
CA VAL A 177 6.49 -25.43 -8.20
C VAL A 177 5.50 -25.45 -7.06
N ARG A 178 4.88 -26.59 -6.85
CA ARG A 178 4.05 -26.90 -5.68
C ARG A 178 4.79 -27.86 -4.76
N HIS A 179 4.59 -27.67 -3.46
CA HIS A 179 5.05 -28.55 -2.40
C HIS A 179 3.88 -29.38 -1.90
N GLY A 180 4.04 -30.71 -1.92
CA GLY A 180 3.15 -31.68 -1.32
C GLY A 180 3.79 -32.26 -0.06
N ALA A 181 3.03 -32.32 1.03
CA ALA A 181 3.44 -32.95 2.28
C ALA A 181 2.34 -33.92 2.74
N LEU A 182 2.68 -35.20 2.88
CA LEU A 182 1.78 -36.25 3.31
C LEU A 182 2.34 -36.96 4.52
N THR A 183 1.51 -37.18 5.53
CA THR A 183 1.86 -37.96 6.72
C THR A 183 1.23 -39.33 6.63
N LEU A 184 2.07 -40.36 6.76
CA LEU A 184 1.68 -41.76 6.84
C LEU A 184 1.84 -42.21 8.29
N ALA A 185 0.79 -42.68 8.90
CA ALA A 185 0.77 -43.25 10.25
C ALA A 185 0.43 -44.74 10.23
N ASN A 186 0.69 -45.43 11.34
CA ASN A 186 0.49 -46.85 11.51
C ASN A 186 1.32 -47.74 10.57
N LEU A 187 2.55 -47.32 10.28
CA LEU A 187 3.47 -48.08 9.45
C LEU A 187 4.19 -49.15 10.30
N ALA A 188 4.00 -50.43 10.00
CA ALA A 188 4.68 -51.52 10.66
C ALA A 188 5.95 -51.90 9.87
N GLY A 189 7.09 -52.06 10.55
CA GLY A 189 8.34 -52.48 9.96
C GLY A 189 9.51 -51.53 10.19
N ASP A 190 10.61 -51.79 9.51
CA ASP A 190 11.83 -50.98 9.58
C ASP A 190 11.63 -49.62 8.90
N PRO A 191 11.88 -48.49 9.57
CA PRO A 191 11.70 -47.15 9.03
C PRO A 191 12.47 -46.90 7.71
N ASP A 192 13.65 -47.44 7.56
CA ASP A 192 14.49 -47.27 6.37
C ASP A 192 13.88 -48.03 5.18
N ALA A 193 13.34 -49.23 5.40
CA ALA A 193 12.65 -50.00 4.37
C ALA A 193 11.36 -49.28 3.94
N ILE A 194 10.61 -48.72 4.90
CA ILE A 194 9.38 -47.96 4.66
C ILE A 194 9.70 -46.69 3.84
N SER A 195 10.76 -45.98 4.21
CA SER A 195 11.23 -44.79 3.47
C SER A 195 11.53 -45.13 2.01
N THR A 196 12.30 -46.17 1.78
CA THR A 196 12.65 -46.63 0.41
C THR A 196 11.40 -47.03 -0.40
N GLN A 197 10.51 -47.81 0.19
CA GLN A 197 9.25 -48.21 -0.44
C GLN A 197 8.34 -47.02 -0.77
N ALA A 198 8.28 -46.02 0.11
CA ALA A 198 7.48 -44.82 -0.12
C ALA A 198 8.04 -43.98 -1.27
N LEU A 199 9.36 -43.78 -1.32
CA LEU A 199 10.01 -43.09 -2.43
C LEU A 199 9.87 -43.85 -3.75
N ASP A 200 9.97 -45.17 -3.73
CA ASP A 200 9.76 -46.00 -4.92
C ASP A 200 8.32 -45.93 -5.44
N ALA A 201 7.35 -45.86 -4.59
CA ALA A 201 5.94 -45.68 -4.97
C ALA A 201 5.69 -44.35 -5.68
N LEU A 202 6.48 -43.32 -5.38
CA LEU A 202 6.39 -41.99 -5.98
C LEU A 202 7.18 -41.84 -7.29
N LYS A 203 8.15 -42.75 -7.60
CA LYS A 203 8.97 -42.68 -8.82
C LYS A 203 8.20 -42.58 -10.14
N PRO A 204 7.04 -43.25 -10.32
CA PRO A 204 6.26 -43.13 -11.55
C PRO A 204 5.62 -41.78 -11.78
N LEU A 205 5.59 -40.93 -10.74
CA LEU A 205 4.99 -39.60 -10.79
C LEU A 205 6.00 -38.60 -11.33
N GLN A 206 5.49 -37.59 -12.04
CA GLN A 206 6.29 -36.50 -12.58
C GLN A 206 6.68 -35.48 -11.49
N LEU A 207 7.45 -35.95 -10.50
CA LEU A 207 7.98 -35.10 -9.44
C LEU A 207 9.26 -34.38 -9.91
N LEU A 208 9.54 -33.24 -9.27
CA LEU A 208 10.81 -32.55 -9.51
C LEU A 208 11.94 -33.36 -8.89
N SER A 209 13.10 -33.33 -9.57
CA SER A 209 14.33 -33.96 -9.08
C SER A 209 15.12 -33.02 -8.16
N VAL A 210 14.80 -31.73 -8.18
CA VAL A 210 15.42 -30.70 -7.34
C VAL A 210 14.35 -29.69 -6.89
N PRO A 211 13.99 -29.68 -5.60
CA PRO A 211 14.39 -30.62 -4.54
C PRO A 211 13.86 -32.04 -4.81
N ALA A 212 14.64 -33.03 -4.48
CA ALA A 212 14.19 -34.43 -4.58
C ALA A 212 13.17 -34.74 -3.47
N PRO A 213 12.25 -35.71 -3.71
CA PRO A 213 11.35 -36.17 -2.64
C PRO A 213 12.12 -36.66 -1.41
N GLN A 214 11.62 -36.29 -0.24
CA GLN A 214 12.25 -36.57 1.04
C GLN A 214 11.27 -37.26 1.99
N THR A 215 11.82 -38.08 2.89
CA THR A 215 11.06 -38.69 3.96
C THR A 215 11.63 -38.27 5.30
N GLN A 216 10.77 -37.99 6.25
CA GLN A 216 11.14 -37.63 7.62
C GLN A 216 10.37 -38.51 8.60
N LEU A 217 11.09 -39.22 9.45
CA LEU A 217 10.47 -39.98 10.54
C LEU A 217 10.01 -39.02 11.62
N LEU A 218 8.70 -39.00 11.90
CA LEU A 218 8.10 -38.13 12.91
C LEU A 218 8.07 -38.79 14.28
N SER A 219 7.66 -40.06 14.38
CA SER A 219 7.58 -40.80 15.63
C SER A 219 7.62 -42.31 15.41
N VAL A 220 8.05 -43.05 16.43
CA VAL A 220 7.91 -44.50 16.53
C VAL A 220 7.28 -44.82 17.87
N LYS A 221 6.08 -45.44 17.86
CA LYS A 221 5.34 -45.83 19.04
C LYS A 221 4.72 -47.22 18.86
N ASP A 222 4.81 -48.06 19.90
CA ASP A 222 4.17 -49.40 19.94
C ASP A 222 4.46 -50.25 18.68
N GLY A 223 5.68 -50.18 18.14
CA GLY A 223 6.07 -50.94 16.95
C GLY A 223 5.55 -50.39 15.64
N THR A 224 4.93 -49.24 15.64
CA THR A 224 4.49 -48.52 14.43
C THR A 224 5.23 -47.20 14.25
N ALA A 225 5.55 -46.86 13.00
CA ALA A 225 6.21 -45.61 12.66
C ALA A 225 5.19 -44.61 12.04
N GLU A 226 5.46 -43.34 12.27
CA GLU A 226 4.80 -42.24 11.61
C GLU A 226 5.85 -41.49 10.78
N MET A 227 5.59 -41.30 9.49
CA MET A 227 6.54 -40.73 8.55
C MET A 227 5.89 -39.62 7.73
N GLN A 228 6.57 -38.51 7.56
CA GLN A 228 6.19 -37.45 6.64
C GLN A 228 6.98 -37.61 5.34
N ILE A 229 6.27 -37.46 4.23
CA ILE A 229 6.84 -37.50 2.89
C ILE A 229 6.63 -36.13 2.26
N GLU A 230 7.70 -35.51 1.84
CA GLU A 230 7.68 -34.22 1.15
C GLU A 230 8.12 -34.41 -0.30
N PHE A 231 7.41 -33.78 -1.22
CA PHE A 231 7.72 -33.82 -2.65
C PHE A 231 7.33 -32.54 -3.33
N TRP A 232 8.02 -32.24 -4.42
CA TRP A 232 7.80 -31.03 -5.23
C TRP A 232 7.41 -31.42 -6.64
N TYR A 233 6.46 -30.68 -7.19
CA TYR A 233 5.91 -30.95 -8.52
C TYR A 233 5.54 -29.66 -9.25
N ASP A 234 5.46 -29.72 -10.57
CA ASP A 234 5.10 -28.60 -11.42
C ASP A 234 3.61 -28.24 -11.22
N ASN A 235 3.33 -26.94 -11.17
CA ASN A 235 1.98 -26.40 -11.05
C ASN A 235 1.06 -26.80 -12.23
N ALA A 236 1.63 -27.20 -13.36
CA ALA A 236 0.88 -27.76 -14.50
C ALA A 236 0.12 -29.04 -14.16
N TYR A 237 0.47 -29.73 -13.05
CA TYR A 237 -0.16 -30.98 -12.62
C TYR A 237 -0.87 -30.83 -11.28
N PRO A 238 -2.02 -30.14 -11.22
CA PRO A 238 -2.70 -29.83 -9.96
C PRO A 238 -3.25 -31.07 -9.22
N ASP A 239 -3.50 -32.17 -9.93
CA ASP A 239 -3.97 -33.45 -9.44
C ASP A 239 -2.85 -34.37 -8.92
N LEU A 240 -1.59 -33.96 -9.01
CA LEU A 240 -0.45 -34.81 -8.67
C LEU A 240 -0.42 -35.17 -7.18
N ASN A 241 -0.87 -34.30 -6.31
CA ASN A 241 -1.04 -34.60 -4.90
C ASN A 241 -2.04 -35.76 -4.65
N LEU A 242 -3.15 -35.79 -5.38
CA LEU A 242 -4.11 -36.89 -5.31
C LEU A 242 -3.53 -38.20 -5.85
N ARG A 243 -2.74 -38.12 -6.92
CA ARG A 243 -2.03 -39.30 -7.48
C ARG A 243 -0.98 -39.81 -6.50
N ALA A 244 -0.28 -38.94 -5.79
CA ALA A 244 0.66 -39.32 -4.75
C ALA A 244 -0.03 -40.06 -3.60
N ILE A 245 -1.17 -39.56 -3.15
CA ILE A 245 -2.00 -40.24 -2.13
C ILE A 245 -2.43 -41.63 -2.63
N ALA A 246 -2.87 -41.75 -3.87
CA ALA A 246 -3.29 -43.04 -4.47
C ALA A 246 -2.13 -44.03 -4.57
N ALA A 247 -0.93 -43.57 -5.01
CA ALA A 247 0.27 -44.37 -5.11
C ALA A 247 0.74 -44.90 -3.74
N LEU A 248 0.77 -44.01 -2.74
CA LEU A 248 1.15 -44.37 -1.37
C LEU A 248 0.11 -45.29 -0.71
N ARG A 249 -1.18 -45.12 -0.99
CA ARG A 249 -2.24 -46.03 -0.48
C ARG A 249 -2.12 -47.41 -1.09
N ALA A 250 -1.71 -47.52 -2.36
CA ALA A 250 -1.45 -48.81 -3.01
C ALA A 250 -0.22 -49.50 -2.41
N ALA A 251 0.83 -48.76 -2.04
CA ALA A 251 2.03 -49.29 -1.42
C ALA A 251 1.83 -49.65 0.08
N PHE A 252 0.97 -48.90 0.77
CA PHE A 252 0.71 -49.04 2.22
C PHE A 252 -0.82 -49.08 2.49
N PRO A 253 -1.52 -50.21 2.24
CA PRO A 253 -2.96 -50.29 2.35
C PRO A 253 -3.52 -50.03 3.75
N GLU A 254 -2.72 -50.34 4.78
CA GLU A 254 -3.14 -50.23 6.21
C GLU A 254 -2.71 -48.86 6.82
N ALA A 255 -1.92 -48.09 6.11
CA ALA A 255 -1.49 -46.79 6.62
C ALA A 255 -2.61 -45.74 6.59
N ALA A 256 -2.70 -44.98 7.66
CA ALA A 256 -3.51 -43.76 7.68
C ALA A 256 -2.77 -42.63 6.99
N ILE A 257 -3.27 -42.17 5.82
CA ILE A 257 -2.65 -41.08 5.06
C ILE A 257 -3.42 -39.81 5.30
N SER A 258 -2.73 -38.78 5.76
CA SER A 258 -3.28 -37.44 5.97
C SER A 258 -2.41 -36.38 5.24
N SER A 259 -3.02 -35.28 4.82
CA SER A 259 -2.28 -34.15 4.32
C SER A 259 -1.63 -33.42 5.50
N ALA A 260 -0.32 -33.33 5.52
CA ALA A 260 0.37 -32.49 6.48
C ALA A 260 0.11 -31.02 6.12
N LYS A 261 -0.20 -30.21 7.14
CA LYS A 261 -0.32 -28.78 6.95
C LYS A 261 1.08 -28.26 6.61
N ALA A 262 1.25 -27.69 5.41
CA ALA A 262 2.51 -27.04 5.08
C ALA A 262 2.83 -25.99 6.15
N ALA A 263 4.01 -26.08 6.77
CA ALA A 263 4.50 -25.18 7.79
C ALA A 263 4.73 -23.77 7.24
#